data_c2ae4608112ed6b1c3a7986e1567218a
#
_entry.id   c2ae4608112ed6b1c3a7986e1567218a
#
_cell.length_a   1.000
_cell.length_b   1.000
_cell.length_c   1.000
_cell.angle_alpha   90.00
_cell.angle_beta   90.00
_cell.angle_gamma   90.00
#
_symmetry.space_group_name_H-M   'P 1'
#
loop_
_entity.id
_entity.type
_entity.pdbx_description
1 polymer ?
#
loop_
_entity_poly.entity_id
_entity_poly.type
_entity_poly.pdbx_seq_one_letter_code
_entity_poly.pdbx_strand_id
1 'polypeptide(L)'
;EARRRGRFRRARATLALDYVQSQRRRLILMREVQAAMDGFDMFVSGRGEVGLTNQTGHPAAIVQYGFGVRDAEADSPTTMPLTTTILGDLFADDKILNLAHAFQKNTDWHTRRPALDQ
;
A
#
# COMPACT_ATOMS: atom_id res chain seq x y z
N GLU A 1 4.64 21.97 2.62
CA GLU A 1 3.68 22.78 1.82
C GLU A 1 4.24 23.10 0.43
N ALA A 2 5.47 23.58 0.29
CA ALA A 2 6.09 23.91 -1.01
C ALA A 2 6.11 22.72 -2.00
N ARG A 3 6.42 21.51 -1.51
CA ARG A 3 6.45 20.28 -2.32
C ARG A 3 5.04 19.91 -2.84
N ARG A 4 4.00 20.13 -2.04
CA ARG A 4 2.60 19.89 -2.42
C ARG A 4 2.12 20.87 -3.49
N ARG A 5 2.42 22.17 -3.33
CA ARG A 5 2.10 23.22 -4.32
C ARG A 5 2.79 22.97 -5.67
N GLY A 6 4.04 22.46 -5.67
CA GLY A 6 4.75 22.08 -6.88
C GLY A 6 4.08 20.95 -7.67
N ARG A 7 3.46 19.97 -7.00
CA ARG A 7 2.71 18.88 -7.65
C ARG A 7 1.47 19.40 -8.36
N PHE A 8 0.69 20.28 -7.73
CA PHE A 8 -0.50 20.86 -8.35
C PHE A 8 -0.19 21.75 -9.57
N ARG A 9 0.92 22.51 -9.53
CA ARG A 9 1.37 23.29 -10.69
C ARG A 9 1.72 22.40 -11.86
N ARG A 10 2.47 21.30 -11.64
CA ARG A 10 2.80 20.34 -12.70
C ARG A 10 1.56 19.65 -13.24
N ALA A 11 0.61 19.26 -12.40
CA ALA A 11 -0.62 18.64 -12.85
C ALA A 11 -1.43 19.55 -13.79
N ARG A 12 -1.45 20.86 -13.54
CA ARG A 12 -2.10 21.84 -14.42
C ARG A 12 -1.40 22.01 -15.78
N ALA A 13 -0.10 21.74 -15.85
CA ALA A 13 0.69 21.85 -17.08
C ALA A 13 0.78 20.54 -17.86
N THR A 14 0.12 19.47 -17.38
CA THR A 14 0.09 18.18 -18.07
C THR A 14 -0.77 18.29 -19.32
N LEU A 15 -0.19 17.95 -20.47
CA LEU A 15 -0.91 17.95 -21.74
C LEU A 15 -1.91 16.77 -21.78
N ALA A 16 -3.01 16.95 -22.47
CA ALA A 16 -3.99 15.88 -22.70
C ALA A 16 -3.36 14.63 -23.33
N LEU A 17 -2.41 14.83 -24.26
CA LEU A 17 -1.66 13.74 -24.88
C LEU A 17 -0.87 12.93 -23.84
N ASP A 18 -0.17 13.60 -22.90
CA ASP A 18 0.61 12.95 -21.86
C ASP A 18 -0.29 12.14 -20.93
N TYR A 19 -1.47 12.67 -20.61
CA TYR A 19 -2.47 11.96 -19.84
C TYR A 19 -2.94 10.68 -20.54
N VAL A 20 -3.29 10.75 -21.83
CA VAL A 20 -3.70 9.59 -22.63
C VAL A 20 -2.58 8.55 -22.70
N GLN A 21 -1.34 8.96 -22.92
CA GLN A 21 -0.19 8.06 -22.95
C GLN A 21 0.06 7.42 -21.57
N SER A 22 -0.16 8.17 -20.49
CA SER A 22 -0.07 7.61 -19.13
C SER A 22 -1.11 6.52 -18.88
N GLN A 23 -2.35 6.70 -19.36
CA GLN A 23 -3.39 5.67 -19.26
C GLN A 23 -3.06 4.42 -20.09
N ARG A 24 -2.47 4.57 -21.26
CA ARG A 24 -1.98 3.43 -22.06
C ARG A 24 -0.88 2.65 -21.33
N ARG A 25 0.10 3.36 -20.76
CA ARG A 25 1.17 2.74 -19.95
C ARG A 25 0.61 2.06 -18.72
N ARG A 26 -0.39 2.66 -18.06
CA ARG A 26 -1.09 2.05 -16.94
C ARG A 26 -1.72 0.69 -17.32
N LEU A 27 -2.37 0.61 -18.49
CA LEU A 27 -2.95 -0.65 -18.97
C LEU A 27 -1.86 -1.72 -19.20
N ILE A 28 -0.71 -1.34 -19.75
CA ILE A 28 0.42 -2.25 -19.93
C ILE A 28 0.89 -2.76 -18.57
N LEU A 29 1.12 -1.86 -17.61
CA LEU A 29 1.52 -2.20 -16.25
C LEU A 29 0.52 -3.14 -15.55
N MET A 30 -0.78 -2.90 -15.72
CA MET A 30 -1.82 -3.79 -15.18
C MET A 30 -1.68 -5.22 -15.73
N ARG A 31 -1.43 -5.37 -17.03
CA ARG A 31 -1.25 -6.67 -17.67
C ARG A 31 0.04 -7.36 -17.24
N GLU A 32 1.12 -6.61 -17.06
CA GLU A 32 2.40 -7.13 -16.57
C GLU A 32 2.27 -7.64 -15.14
N VAL A 33 1.61 -6.89 -14.26
CA VAL A 33 1.35 -7.32 -12.88
C VAL A 33 0.44 -8.55 -12.85
N GLN A 34 -0.62 -8.55 -13.67
CA GLN A 34 -1.50 -9.71 -13.81
C GLN A 34 -0.73 -10.96 -14.25
N ALA A 35 0.14 -10.85 -15.25
CA ALA A 35 0.97 -11.95 -15.72
C ALA A 35 2.00 -12.41 -14.68
N ALA A 36 2.54 -11.47 -13.88
CA ALA A 36 3.48 -11.82 -12.82
C ALA A 36 2.78 -12.53 -11.64
N MET A 37 1.48 -12.35 -11.48
CA MET A 37 0.68 -13.03 -10.46
C MET A 37 0.15 -14.39 -10.92
N ASP A 38 0.35 -14.76 -12.19
CA ASP A 38 -0.12 -16.04 -12.70
C ASP A 38 0.45 -17.21 -11.87
N GLY A 39 -0.44 -18.09 -11.42
CA GLY A 39 -0.09 -19.21 -10.53
C GLY A 39 -0.03 -18.86 -9.03
N PHE A 40 -0.27 -17.62 -8.64
CA PHE A 40 -0.36 -17.20 -7.24
C PHE A 40 -1.74 -16.62 -6.94
N ASP A 41 -2.34 -16.99 -5.81
CA ASP A 41 -3.59 -16.37 -5.35
C ASP A 41 -3.36 -14.97 -4.78
N MET A 42 -2.21 -14.76 -4.15
CA MET A 42 -1.81 -13.51 -3.51
C MET A 42 -0.32 -13.52 -3.16
N PHE A 43 0.22 -12.36 -2.86
CA PHE A 43 1.55 -12.25 -2.27
C PHE A 43 1.57 -11.24 -1.12
N VAL A 44 2.52 -11.44 -0.21
CA VAL A 44 2.73 -10.56 0.94
C VAL A 44 3.99 -9.75 0.70
N SER A 45 3.86 -8.44 0.75
CA SER A 45 4.96 -7.51 0.52
C SER A 45 5.26 -6.69 1.77
N GLY A 46 6.50 -6.28 1.89
CA GLY A 46 6.90 -5.29 2.86
C GLY A 46 6.30 -3.91 2.57
N ARG A 47 7.02 -2.87 2.94
CA ARG A 47 6.59 -1.48 2.69
C ARG A 47 6.76 -1.09 1.22
N GLY A 48 5.77 -0.39 0.68
CA GLY A 48 5.93 0.39 -0.54
C GLY A 48 5.12 -0.04 -1.75
N GLU A 49 4.55 -1.24 -1.74
CA GLU A 49 3.84 -1.79 -2.90
C GLU A 49 2.47 -1.15 -3.16
N VAL A 50 1.94 -0.40 -2.19
CA VAL A 50 0.69 0.36 -2.35
C VAL A 50 0.74 1.34 -3.54
N GLY A 51 1.93 1.84 -3.89
CA GLY A 51 2.11 2.68 -5.08
C GLY A 51 1.78 1.94 -6.38
N LEU A 52 2.12 0.67 -6.47
CA LEU A 52 1.82 -0.20 -7.61
C LEU A 52 0.31 -0.47 -7.69
N THR A 53 -0.31 -0.93 -6.61
CA THR A 53 -1.73 -1.27 -6.57
C THR A 53 -2.63 -0.06 -6.80
N ASN A 54 -2.25 1.13 -6.32
CA ASN A 54 -2.94 2.38 -6.63
C ASN A 54 -2.95 2.73 -8.13
N GLN A 55 -1.96 2.27 -8.88
CA GLN A 55 -1.90 2.50 -10.32
C GLN A 55 -2.58 1.38 -11.10
N THR A 56 -2.49 0.15 -10.66
CA THR A 56 -2.99 -1.02 -11.40
C THR A 56 -4.41 -1.40 -11.03
N GLY A 57 -4.87 -1.03 -9.83
CA GLY A 57 -6.19 -1.38 -9.32
C GLY A 57 -6.27 -2.79 -8.72
N HIS A 58 -5.13 -3.48 -8.56
CA HIS A 58 -5.10 -4.72 -7.80
C HIS A 58 -5.47 -4.47 -6.34
N PRO A 59 -6.29 -5.31 -5.72
CA PRO A 59 -6.69 -5.15 -4.34
C PRO A 59 -5.51 -5.34 -3.40
N ALA A 60 -5.49 -4.56 -2.32
CA ALA A 60 -4.45 -4.62 -1.31
C ALA A 60 -5.04 -4.43 0.09
N ALA A 61 -4.71 -5.31 1.01
CA ALA A 61 -5.02 -5.18 2.43
C ALA A 61 -3.73 -4.92 3.22
N ILE A 62 -3.76 -3.89 4.06
CA ILE A 62 -2.64 -3.55 4.94
C ILE A 62 -2.96 -4.05 6.34
N VAL A 63 -2.12 -4.91 6.87
CA VAL A 63 -2.28 -5.47 8.22
C VAL A 63 -1.08 -5.11 9.09
N GLN A 64 -1.34 -4.82 10.36
CA GLN A 64 -0.29 -4.58 11.35
C GLN A 64 0.24 -5.91 11.85
N TYR A 65 1.58 -6.04 11.93
CA TYR A 65 2.25 -7.25 12.45
C TYR A 65 3.20 -6.97 13.60
N GLY A 66 3.33 -5.73 14.05
CA GLY A 66 4.24 -5.37 15.12
C GLY A 66 4.31 -3.88 15.38
N PHE A 67 5.28 -3.49 16.17
CA PHE A 67 5.66 -2.11 16.43
C PHE A 67 7.16 -1.94 16.19
N GLY A 68 7.53 -0.76 15.69
CA GLY A 68 8.90 -0.32 15.54
C GLY A 68 9.10 1.06 16.16
N VAL A 69 10.34 1.45 16.30
CA VAL A 69 10.70 2.77 16.79
C VAL A 69 11.18 3.62 15.61
N ARG A 70 10.59 4.80 15.46
CA ARG A 70 11.07 5.82 14.55
C ARG A 70 11.98 6.76 15.31
N ASP A 71 13.06 7.19 14.66
CA ASP A 71 14.00 8.15 15.21
C ASP A 71 14.51 7.71 16.60
N ALA A 72 15.02 6.47 16.66
CA ALA A 72 15.49 5.85 17.91
C ALA A 72 16.59 6.65 18.62
N GLU A 73 17.31 7.49 17.89
CA GLU A 73 18.36 8.38 18.42
C GLU A 73 17.83 9.77 18.82
N ALA A 74 16.54 10.04 18.62
CA ALA A 74 15.94 11.31 19.02
C ALA A 74 15.67 11.35 20.53
N ASP A 75 15.60 12.56 21.10
CA ASP A 75 15.27 12.76 22.53
C ASP A 75 13.89 12.17 22.92
N SER A 76 13.03 12.02 21.93
CA SER A 76 11.69 11.42 22.10
C SER A 76 11.41 10.44 20.96
N PRO A 77 11.88 9.20 21.05
CA PRO A 77 11.63 8.18 20.02
C PRO A 77 10.14 7.85 19.93
N THR A 78 9.63 7.80 18.70
CA THR A 78 8.21 7.54 18.45
C THR A 78 7.97 6.08 18.10
N THR A 79 7.15 5.40 18.87
CA THR A 79 6.66 4.06 18.52
C THR A 79 5.62 4.15 17.40
N MET A 80 5.78 3.34 16.37
CA MET A 80 4.88 3.32 15.22
C MET A 80 4.49 1.88 14.85
N PRO A 81 3.30 1.65 14.30
CA PRO A 81 2.92 0.33 13.82
C PRO A 81 3.78 -0.09 12.63
N LEU A 82 4.22 -1.33 12.65
CA LEU A 82 4.79 -2.02 11.49
C LEU A 82 3.68 -2.71 10.74
N THR A 83 3.64 -2.49 9.43
CA THR A 83 2.60 -3.04 8.57
C THR A 83 3.20 -3.81 7.42
N THR A 84 2.47 -4.83 6.97
CA THR A 84 2.70 -5.55 5.74
C THR A 84 1.50 -5.41 4.83
N THR A 85 1.69 -5.58 3.53
CA THR A 85 0.65 -5.46 2.52
C THR A 85 0.40 -6.83 1.89
N ILE A 86 -0.84 -7.27 1.91
CA ILE A 86 -1.32 -8.46 1.20
C ILE A 86 -1.92 -7.96 -0.10
N LEU A 87 -1.39 -8.42 -1.24
CA LEU A 87 -1.86 -8.06 -2.57
C LEU A 87 -2.51 -9.27 -3.22
N GLY A 88 -3.61 -9.06 -3.87
CA GLY A 88 -4.35 -10.09 -4.59
C GLY A 88 -4.44 -9.80 -6.08
N ASP A 89 -4.92 -10.77 -6.81
CA ASP A 89 -5.29 -10.66 -8.21
C ASP A 89 -6.44 -9.67 -8.41
N LEU A 90 -6.65 -9.18 -9.64
CA LEU A 90 -7.75 -8.25 -9.93
C LEU A 90 -9.09 -8.88 -9.50
N PHE A 91 -9.87 -8.09 -8.77
CA PHE A 91 -11.18 -8.48 -8.22
C PHE A 91 -11.17 -9.62 -7.17
N ALA A 92 -9.99 -10.01 -6.66
CA ALA A 92 -9.85 -11.02 -5.62
C ALA A 92 -9.86 -10.41 -4.19
N ASP A 93 -10.69 -9.39 -3.97
CA ASP A 93 -10.82 -8.70 -2.67
C ASP A 93 -11.21 -9.67 -1.55
N ASP A 94 -12.09 -10.61 -1.82
CA ASP A 94 -12.53 -11.64 -0.90
C ASP A 94 -11.37 -12.51 -0.40
N LYS A 95 -10.46 -12.92 -1.28
CA LYS A 95 -9.31 -13.75 -0.94
C LYS A 95 -8.35 -13.01 0.00
N ILE A 96 -7.98 -11.76 -0.33
CA ILE A 96 -7.07 -10.99 0.52
C ILE A 96 -7.69 -10.62 1.86
N LEU A 97 -8.99 -10.33 1.90
CA LEU A 97 -9.72 -10.06 3.14
C LEU A 97 -9.82 -11.31 4.02
N ASN A 98 -10.02 -12.49 3.42
CA ASN A 98 -10.02 -13.75 4.15
C ASN A 98 -8.65 -14.03 4.82
N LEU A 99 -7.55 -13.81 4.11
CA LEU A 99 -6.21 -13.96 4.70
C LEU A 99 -5.96 -12.90 5.78
N ALA A 100 -6.30 -11.63 5.53
CA ALA A 100 -6.17 -10.56 6.51
C ALA A 100 -6.98 -10.86 7.77
N HIS A 101 -8.21 -11.34 7.62
CA HIS A 101 -9.07 -11.73 8.74
C HIS A 101 -8.51 -12.93 9.50
N ALA A 102 -8.04 -13.98 8.80
CA ALA A 102 -7.40 -15.12 9.44
C ALA A 102 -6.17 -14.70 10.23
N PHE A 103 -5.35 -13.79 9.69
CA PHE A 103 -4.21 -13.22 10.39
C PHE A 103 -4.64 -12.48 11.68
N GLN A 104 -5.66 -11.62 11.59
CA GLN A 104 -6.17 -10.88 12.75
C GLN A 104 -6.81 -11.79 13.81
N LYS A 105 -7.44 -12.89 13.41
CA LYS A 105 -7.98 -13.88 14.37
C LYS A 105 -6.90 -14.64 15.15
N ASN A 106 -5.71 -14.78 14.59
CA ASN A 106 -4.58 -15.48 15.19
C ASN A 106 -3.55 -14.55 15.82
N THR A 107 -3.79 -13.24 15.81
CA THR A 107 -2.91 -12.21 16.39
C THR A 107 -3.73 -11.14 17.10
N ASP A 108 -3.09 -10.37 17.95
CA ASP A 108 -3.72 -9.26 18.67
C ASP A 108 -3.21 -7.87 18.25
N TRP A 109 -2.38 -7.79 17.21
CA TRP A 109 -1.75 -6.54 16.79
C TRP A 109 -2.76 -5.43 16.48
N HIS A 110 -3.87 -5.76 15.84
CA HIS A 110 -4.93 -4.81 15.45
C HIS A 110 -5.72 -4.25 16.66
N THR A 111 -5.65 -4.89 17.82
CA THR A 111 -6.33 -4.43 19.04
C THR A 111 -5.44 -3.55 19.93
N ARG A 112 -4.12 -3.59 19.71
CA ARG A 112 -3.16 -2.82 20.50
C ARG A 112 -3.25 -1.34 20.14
N ARG A 113 -3.23 -0.49 21.15
CA ARG A 113 -3.26 0.98 21.01
C ARG A 113 -1.96 1.57 21.53
N PRO A 114 -1.49 2.70 20.97
CA PRO A 114 -0.39 3.43 21.58
C PRO A 114 -0.81 3.92 22.97
N ALA A 115 0.15 3.94 23.91
CA ALA A 115 -0.06 4.65 25.15
C ALA A 115 -0.21 6.14 24.84
N LEU A 116 -1.39 6.68 25.10
CA LEU A 116 -1.62 8.11 25.05
C LEU A 116 -1.21 8.64 26.42
N ASP A 117 -0.11 9.38 26.50
CA ASP A 117 0.27 10.09 27.71
C ASP A 117 -0.86 11.04 28.05
N GLN A 118 -1.44 10.82 29.25
CA GLN A 118 -2.51 11.68 29.80
C GLN A 118 -1.90 12.94 30.38
#